data_bb6c53b16a38aad8032cfcd3f80199b4
#
_entry.id   bb6c53b16a38aad8032cfcd3f80199b4
#
_cell.length_a   1.000
_cell.length_b   1.000
_cell.length_c   1.000
_cell.angle_alpha   90.00
_cell.angle_beta   90.00
_cell.angle_gamma   90.00
#
_symmetry.space_group_name_H-M   'P 1'
#
loop_
_entity.id
_entity.type
_entity.pdbx_description
1 polymer ?
#
loop_
_entity_poly.entity_id
_entity_poly.type
_entity_poly.pdbx_seq_one_letter_code
_entity_poly.pdbx_strand_id
1 'polypeptide(L)'
;MHLTLSPISSLSAPTSALSVAGDVLTLDGTPYDLSGVPEGGEGIAPADWPFVGPIRRLDGVIHATLRITLGLDCAAHQPTDPALWVIEATDGPVTLPAIRKVTA
;
A
#
# COMPACT_ATOMS: atom_id res chain seq x y z
N MET A 1 -3.39 3.07 9.94
CA MET A 1 -3.04 3.74 8.67
C MET A 1 -4.09 3.35 7.63
N HIS A 2 -4.71 4.33 7.02
CA HIS A 2 -5.72 4.11 5.98
C HIS A 2 -5.04 4.11 4.62
N LEU A 3 -5.00 2.95 3.97
CA LEU A 3 -4.27 2.78 2.72
C LEU A 3 -5.23 2.48 1.57
N THR A 4 -5.13 3.27 0.51
CA THR A 4 -5.77 2.98 -0.77
C THR A 4 -4.71 2.39 -1.68
N LEU A 5 -4.93 1.17 -2.17
CA LEU A 5 -3.96 0.45 -2.98
C LEU A 5 -4.25 0.66 -4.47
N SER A 6 -3.19 0.92 -5.24
CA SER A 6 -3.25 1.02 -6.69
C SER A 6 -2.43 -0.12 -7.29
N PRO A 7 -3.07 -1.27 -7.64
CA PRO A 7 -2.33 -2.44 -8.09
C PRO A 7 -1.87 -2.30 -9.54
N ILE A 8 -0.64 -2.78 -9.79
CA ILE A 8 -0.03 -2.85 -11.11
C ILE A 8 0.44 -4.28 -11.33
N SER A 9 0.05 -4.90 -12.43
CA SER A 9 0.51 -6.24 -12.78
C SER A 9 1.93 -6.22 -13.32
N SER A 10 2.75 -7.18 -12.90
CA SER A 10 4.11 -7.36 -13.39
C SER A 10 4.38 -8.82 -13.68
N LEU A 11 5.03 -9.08 -14.80
CA LEU A 11 5.46 -10.43 -15.18
C LEU A 11 6.90 -10.72 -14.74
N SER A 12 7.61 -9.74 -14.20
CA SER A 12 9.03 -9.87 -13.87
C SER A 12 9.36 -9.60 -12.41
N ALA A 13 8.38 -9.16 -11.62
CA ALA A 13 8.58 -8.84 -10.21
C ALA A 13 7.65 -9.69 -9.33
N PRO A 14 8.05 -9.97 -8.08
CA PRO A 14 7.15 -10.64 -7.13
C PRO A 14 6.03 -9.70 -6.68
N THR A 15 4.96 -10.27 -6.14
CA THR A 15 3.90 -9.49 -5.50
C THR A 15 4.46 -8.73 -4.31
N SER A 16 4.05 -7.47 -4.16
CA SER A 16 4.50 -6.61 -3.08
C SER A 16 4.21 -7.20 -1.70
N ALA A 17 5.15 -7.03 -0.80
CA ALA A 17 5.00 -7.36 0.62
C ALA A 17 4.91 -6.05 1.41
N LEU A 18 3.91 -5.92 2.27
CA LEU A 18 3.57 -4.69 2.95
C LEU A 18 3.45 -4.92 4.45
N SER A 19 4.02 -4.00 5.23
CA SER A 19 3.87 -3.99 6.69
C SER A 19 3.84 -2.57 7.22
N VAL A 20 3.32 -2.39 8.43
CA VAL A 20 3.18 -1.09 9.08
C VAL A 20 3.73 -1.19 10.50
N ALA A 21 4.46 -0.17 10.93
CA ALA A 21 4.92 -0.03 12.32
C ALA A 21 4.82 1.46 12.69
N GLY A 22 3.81 1.84 13.48
CA GLY A 22 3.54 3.24 13.81
C GLY A 22 3.26 4.06 12.55
N ASP A 23 4.09 5.07 12.31
CA ASP A 23 4.01 5.93 11.12
C ASP A 23 4.95 5.48 9.99
N VAL A 24 5.54 4.30 10.10
CA VAL A 24 6.45 3.76 9.09
C VAL A 24 5.76 2.66 8.30
N LEU A 25 5.72 2.82 6.98
CA LEU A 25 5.23 1.81 6.05
C LEU A 25 6.42 1.15 5.38
N THR A 26 6.50 -0.17 5.42
CA THR A 26 7.54 -0.93 4.74
C THR A 26 6.95 -1.66 3.54
N LEU A 27 7.49 -1.40 2.36
CA LEU A 27 7.10 -2.04 1.11
C LEU A 27 8.32 -2.74 0.53
N ASP A 28 8.21 -4.05 0.33
CA ASP A 28 9.29 -4.90 -0.21
C ASP A 28 10.62 -4.72 0.53
N GLY A 29 10.54 -4.59 1.86
CA GLY A 29 11.71 -4.41 2.71
C GLY A 29 12.25 -2.99 2.81
N THR A 30 11.67 -2.03 2.07
CA THR A 30 12.09 -0.62 2.13
C THR A 30 11.15 0.17 3.04
N PRO A 31 11.66 0.76 4.13
CA PRO A 31 10.83 1.57 5.03
C PRO A 31 10.59 2.98 4.48
N TYR A 32 9.38 3.48 4.66
CA TYR A 32 8.99 4.84 4.32
C TYR A 32 8.42 5.49 5.59
N ASP A 33 9.15 6.44 6.14
CA ASP A 33 8.76 7.15 7.36
C ASP A 33 7.79 8.28 7.03
N LEU A 34 6.56 8.16 7.50
CA LEU A 34 5.49 9.14 7.28
C LEU A 34 5.24 10.01 8.50
N SER A 35 6.09 9.97 9.51
CA SER A 35 5.93 10.72 10.75
C SER A 35 5.97 12.23 10.55
N GLY A 36 6.55 12.72 9.45
CA GLY A 36 6.62 14.13 9.12
C GLY A 36 5.32 14.76 8.62
N VAL A 37 4.28 13.95 8.36
CA VAL A 37 2.98 14.46 7.90
C VAL A 37 2.24 15.09 9.09
N PRO A 38 1.92 16.40 9.05
CA PRO A 38 1.30 17.07 10.19
C PRO A 38 -0.17 16.71 10.33
N GLU A 39 -0.67 16.75 11.57
CA GLU A 39 -2.10 16.55 11.85
C GLU A 39 -2.93 17.62 11.15
N GLY A 40 -3.98 17.18 10.45
CA GLY A 40 -4.84 18.07 9.66
C GLY A 40 -4.19 18.64 8.40
N GLY A 41 -2.95 18.24 8.09
CA GLY A 41 -2.22 18.67 6.92
C GLY A 41 -1.91 17.54 5.97
N GLU A 42 -1.10 17.86 4.95
CA GLU A 42 -0.68 16.89 3.96
C GLU A 42 0.80 17.03 3.64
N GLY A 43 1.40 15.93 3.22
CA GLY A 43 2.77 15.88 2.74
C GLY A 43 2.83 15.31 1.35
N ILE A 44 3.84 15.72 0.58
CA ILE A 44 4.07 15.19 -0.77
C ILE A 44 5.34 14.34 -0.70
N ALA A 45 5.19 13.04 -1.04
CA ALA A 45 6.32 12.13 -1.06
C ALA A 45 7.26 12.43 -2.23
N PRO A 46 8.57 12.11 -2.09
CA PRO A 46 9.49 12.17 -3.22
C PRO A 46 8.98 11.33 -4.40
N ALA A 47 9.32 11.75 -5.63
CA ALA A 47 8.81 11.13 -6.85
C ALA A 47 9.21 9.65 -7.02
N ASP A 48 10.30 9.22 -6.37
CA ASP A 48 10.78 7.84 -6.40
C ASP A 48 10.10 6.93 -5.36
N TRP A 49 9.26 7.49 -4.48
CA TRP A 49 8.47 6.70 -3.53
C TRP A 49 7.20 6.16 -4.22
N PRO A 50 6.66 5.03 -3.74
CA PRO A 50 5.51 4.39 -4.40
C PRO A 50 4.16 5.02 -4.08
N PHE A 51 4.13 6.24 -3.57
CA PHE A 51 2.90 6.93 -3.21
C PHE A 51 2.33 7.72 -4.39
N VAL A 52 1.00 7.72 -4.50
CA VAL A 52 0.27 8.47 -5.53
C VAL A 52 -0.47 9.61 -4.84
N GLY A 53 -0.13 10.85 -5.23
CA GLY A 53 -0.75 12.03 -4.64
C GLY A 53 -0.28 12.34 -3.21
N PRO A 54 -0.91 13.30 -2.55
CA PRO A 54 -0.51 13.71 -1.20
C PRO A 54 -0.86 12.68 -0.15
N ILE A 55 -0.05 12.67 0.93
CA ILE A 55 -0.29 11.87 2.13
C ILE A 55 -0.88 12.80 3.18
N ARG A 56 -1.95 12.40 3.84
CA ARG A 56 -2.66 13.22 4.81
C ARG A 56 -2.67 12.55 6.18
N ARG A 57 -2.78 13.36 7.22
CA ARG A 57 -3.04 12.87 8.58
C ARG A 57 -4.34 13.49 9.08
N LEU A 58 -5.33 12.65 9.36
CA LEU A 58 -6.65 13.06 9.85
C LEU A 58 -6.96 12.28 11.12
N ASP A 59 -7.24 12.98 12.23
CA ASP A 59 -7.54 12.38 13.54
C ASP A 59 -6.48 11.37 13.98
N GLY A 60 -5.21 11.71 13.78
CA GLY A 60 -4.07 10.85 14.10
C GLY A 60 -3.82 9.72 13.12
N VAL A 61 -4.63 9.56 12.08
CA VAL A 61 -4.55 8.46 11.12
C VAL A 61 -3.91 8.94 9.81
N ILE A 62 -2.89 8.25 9.36
CA ILE A 62 -2.26 8.50 8.05
C ILE A 62 -3.17 7.93 6.95
N HIS A 63 -3.48 8.77 5.95
CA HIS A 63 -4.21 8.39 4.74
C HIS A 63 -3.28 8.53 3.55
N ALA A 64 -3.02 7.42 2.87
CA ALA A 64 -2.11 7.38 1.72
C ALA A 64 -2.66 6.51 0.62
N THR A 65 -2.34 6.86 -0.63
CA THR A 65 -2.56 5.99 -1.79
C THR A 65 -1.23 5.42 -2.20
N LEU A 66 -1.14 4.10 -2.26
CA LEU A 66 0.10 3.36 -2.45
C LEU A 66 0.03 2.52 -3.71
N ARG A 67 1.05 2.64 -4.56
CA ARG A 67 1.21 1.79 -5.74
C ARG A 67 1.83 0.46 -5.30
N ILE A 68 1.20 -0.66 -5.68
CA ILE A 68 1.69 -2.00 -5.36
C ILE A 68 1.83 -2.83 -6.62
N THR A 69 2.65 -3.87 -6.55
CA THR A 69 2.89 -4.79 -7.66
C THR A 69 2.19 -6.12 -7.40
N LEU A 70 1.46 -6.62 -8.39
CA LEU A 70 0.90 -7.97 -8.41
C LEU A 70 1.75 -8.82 -9.36
N GLY A 71 2.46 -9.79 -8.80
CA GLY A 71 3.37 -10.64 -9.54
C GLY A 71 2.69 -11.87 -10.15
N LEU A 72 3.50 -12.80 -10.61
CA LEU A 72 3.03 -14.02 -11.31
C LEU A 72 2.22 -14.97 -10.40
N ASP A 73 2.33 -14.84 -9.09
CA ASP A 73 1.60 -15.66 -8.12
C ASP A 73 0.15 -15.19 -7.93
N CYS A 74 -0.23 -14.07 -8.55
CA CYS A 74 -1.61 -13.57 -8.51
C CYS A 74 -2.42 -14.09 -9.70
N ALA A 75 -3.72 -14.32 -9.48
CA ALA A 75 -4.64 -14.72 -10.54
C ALA A 75 -4.76 -13.61 -11.59
N ALA A 76 -5.07 -13.98 -12.83
CA ALA A 76 -5.23 -13.04 -13.92
C ALA A 76 -6.40 -12.07 -13.69
N HIS A 77 -7.45 -12.51 -12.99
CA HIS A 77 -8.61 -11.70 -12.64
C HIS A 77 -8.50 -11.25 -11.19
N GLN A 78 -8.43 -9.96 -10.98
CA GLN A 78 -8.36 -9.35 -9.66
C GLN A 78 -9.65 -8.57 -9.37
N PRO A 79 -9.96 -8.31 -8.07
CA PRO A 79 -11.09 -7.45 -7.74
C PRO A 79 -11.01 -6.11 -8.45
N THR A 80 -12.08 -5.69 -9.09
CA THR A 80 -12.16 -4.41 -9.81
C THR A 80 -12.84 -3.32 -9.01
N ASP A 81 -13.52 -3.67 -7.90
CA ASP A 81 -14.14 -2.70 -7.02
C ASP A 81 -13.05 -1.95 -6.22
N PRO A 82 -12.91 -0.62 -6.41
CA PRO A 82 -11.87 0.13 -5.71
C PRO A 82 -12.02 0.08 -4.19
N ALA A 83 -13.21 -0.14 -3.65
CA ALA A 83 -13.41 -0.25 -2.21
C ALA A 83 -12.71 -1.46 -1.60
N LEU A 84 -12.48 -2.54 -2.37
CA LEU A 84 -11.77 -3.73 -1.91
C LEU A 84 -10.26 -3.48 -1.76
N TRP A 85 -9.75 -2.42 -2.37
CA TRP A 85 -8.33 -2.04 -2.32
C TRP A 85 -8.06 -0.95 -1.27
N VAL A 86 -9.02 -0.66 -0.41
CA VAL A 86 -8.86 0.23 0.74
C VAL A 86 -8.69 -0.61 2.00
N ILE A 87 -7.61 -0.38 2.73
CA ILE A 87 -7.25 -1.18 3.91
C ILE A 87 -7.02 -0.27 5.11
N GLU A 88 -7.61 -0.61 6.26
CA GLU A 88 -7.22 -0.06 7.55
C GLU A 88 -6.09 -0.91 8.11
N ALA A 89 -4.84 -0.47 7.92
CA ALA A 89 -3.68 -1.21 8.33
C ALA A 89 -3.33 -0.92 9.79
N THR A 90 -3.12 -1.98 10.56
CA THR A 90 -2.59 -1.92 11.91
C THR A 90 -1.13 -2.35 11.92
N ASP A 91 -0.44 -2.20 13.06
CA ASP A 91 0.95 -2.61 13.17
C ASP A 91 1.13 -4.10 12.84
N GLY A 92 2.10 -4.38 11.99
CA GLY A 92 2.42 -5.73 11.55
C GLY A 92 2.24 -5.92 10.05
N PRO A 93 2.35 -7.17 9.56
CA PRO A 93 2.15 -7.50 8.15
C PRO A 93 0.74 -7.14 7.68
N VAL A 94 0.64 -6.60 6.46
CA VAL A 94 -0.62 -6.25 5.82
C VAL A 94 -0.98 -7.32 4.79
N THR A 95 -2.19 -7.88 4.91
CA THR A 95 -2.70 -8.83 3.92
C THR A 95 -3.31 -8.06 2.76
N LEU A 96 -2.79 -8.29 1.55
CA LEU A 96 -3.31 -7.66 0.35
C LEU A 96 -4.62 -8.35 -0.08
N PRO A 97 -5.61 -7.59 -0.62
CA PRO A 97 -6.86 -8.18 -1.11
C PRO A 97 -6.71 -8.92 -2.45
N ALA A 98 -5.48 -9.04 -2.96
CA ALA A 98 -5.20 -9.70 -4.22
C ALA A 98 -5.56 -11.18 -4.20
N ILE A 99 -6.17 -11.65 -5.26
CA ILE A 99 -6.47 -13.06 -5.46
C ILE A 99 -5.21 -13.76 -5.95
N ARG A 100 -4.76 -14.76 -5.21
CA ARG A 100 -3.59 -15.56 -5.57
C ARG A 100 -3.98 -16.67 -6.53
N LYS A 101 -3.03 -17.13 -7.34
CA LYS A 101 -3.23 -18.32 -8.19
C LYS A 101 -3.40 -19.54 -7.30
N VAL A 102 -4.34 -20.40 -7.70
CA VAL A 102 -4.50 -21.71 -7.06
C VAL A 102 -3.42 -22.63 -7.61
N THR A 103 -2.63 -23.22 -6.73
CA THR A 103 -1.65 -24.23 -7.09
C THR A 103 -2.30 -25.60 -6.95
N ALA A 104 -2.43 -26.29 -8.06
CA ALA A 104 -3.01 -27.64 -8.07
C ALA A 104 -1.97 -28.68 -7.65
#